data_c4be0c2071b8128c855229ac371deebd
#
_entry.id   c4be0c2071b8128c855229ac371deebd
#
_cell.length_a   1.000
_cell.length_b   1.000
_cell.length_c   1.000
_cell.angle_alpha   90.00
_cell.angle_beta   90.00
_cell.angle_gamma   90.00
#
_symmetry.space_group_name_H-M   'P 1'
#
loop_
_entity.id
_entity.type
_entity.pdbx_description
1 polymer ?
#
loop_
_entity_poly.entity_id
_entity_poly.type
_entity_poly.pdbx_seq_one_letter_code
_entity_poly.pdbx_strand_id
1 'polypeptide(L)'
;MWQYFTERSKKVIQLAHREALRMGHDLIGTEHILMGLVAEGDGVAARILQSSGITLEGLRDAVEQFVGRGDQKSKPVDLPLSPRAKKVLDLAMREAKEMSVNYVGTEHILLGLISEGEGVAAQVLNAAGLDVEKIRGEVIAAVSAGEGSPAESAPDADAEGP
;
A
#
# COMPACT_ATOMS: atom_id res chain seq x y z
N MET A 1 10.87 -8.35 -10.10
CA MET A 1 9.60 -7.94 -9.46
C MET A 1 9.30 -6.46 -9.69
N TRP A 2 10.26 -5.60 -9.36
CA TRP A 2 10.00 -4.15 -9.39
C TRP A 2 9.70 -3.61 -10.78
N GLN A 3 10.18 -4.25 -11.83
CA GLN A 3 9.95 -3.79 -13.19
C GLN A 3 8.47 -3.77 -13.57
N TYR A 4 7.65 -4.52 -12.87
CA TYR A 4 6.20 -4.55 -13.13
C TYR A 4 5.44 -3.50 -12.34
N PHE A 5 6.06 -2.89 -11.35
CA PHE A 5 5.39 -1.91 -10.50
C PHE A 5 5.31 -0.56 -11.19
N THR A 6 4.14 0.07 -11.16
CA THR A 6 4.00 1.43 -11.68
C THR A 6 4.84 2.39 -10.84
N GLU A 7 5.11 3.57 -11.38
CA GLU A 7 5.87 4.58 -10.64
C GLU A 7 5.16 4.96 -9.35
N ARG A 8 3.84 5.04 -9.40
CA ARG A 8 3.04 5.34 -8.23
C ARG A 8 3.17 4.25 -7.17
N SER A 9 3.17 2.98 -7.59
CA SER A 9 3.36 1.85 -6.68
C SER A 9 4.76 1.84 -6.06
N LYS A 10 5.77 2.17 -6.85
CA LYS A 10 7.13 2.29 -6.32
C LYS A 10 7.20 3.39 -5.26
N LYS A 11 6.51 4.50 -5.50
CA LYS A 11 6.43 5.58 -4.52
C LYS A 11 5.78 5.13 -3.23
N VAL A 12 4.75 4.28 -3.32
CA VAL A 12 4.12 3.70 -2.12
C VAL A 12 5.17 2.99 -1.26
N ILE A 13 6.03 2.19 -1.88
CA ILE A 13 7.04 1.45 -1.14
C ILE A 13 8.08 2.40 -0.52
N GLN A 14 8.47 3.46 -1.25
CA GLN A 14 9.37 4.47 -0.71
C GLN A 14 8.73 5.18 0.49
N LEU A 15 7.46 5.49 0.41
CA LEU A 15 6.75 6.13 1.51
C LEU A 15 6.57 5.18 2.69
N ALA A 16 6.34 3.89 2.42
CA ALA A 16 6.28 2.87 3.46
C ALA A 16 7.60 2.80 4.24
N HIS A 17 8.71 2.82 3.52
CA HIS A 17 10.04 2.84 4.12
C HIS A 17 10.19 4.06 5.04
N ARG A 18 9.76 5.21 4.57
CA ARG A 18 9.84 6.46 5.34
C ARG A 18 8.99 6.36 6.61
N GLU A 19 7.79 5.76 6.52
CA GLU A 19 6.95 5.61 7.70
C GLU A 19 7.58 4.67 8.72
N ALA A 20 8.20 3.58 8.27
CA ALA A 20 8.89 2.67 9.17
C ALA A 20 10.04 3.37 9.90
N LEU A 21 10.83 4.16 9.17
CA LEU A 21 11.91 4.94 9.77
C LEU A 21 11.37 5.94 10.79
N ARG A 22 10.30 6.64 10.44
CA ARG A 22 9.70 7.63 11.33
C ARG A 22 9.24 7.01 12.65
N MET A 23 8.76 5.78 12.60
CA MET A 23 8.28 5.08 13.80
C MET A 23 9.39 4.34 14.55
N GLY A 24 10.61 4.38 14.06
CA GLY A 24 11.73 3.68 14.70
C GLY A 24 11.67 2.18 14.54
N HIS A 25 10.97 1.69 13.53
CA HIS A 25 10.88 0.25 13.27
C HIS A 25 12.06 -0.20 12.41
N ASP A 26 12.38 -1.47 12.46
CA ASP A 26 13.53 -2.02 11.75
C ASP A 26 13.16 -2.86 10.52
N LEU A 27 11.87 -2.96 10.24
CA LEU A 27 11.36 -3.67 9.06
C LEU A 27 10.23 -2.85 8.45
N ILE A 28 10.04 -3.00 7.14
CA ILE A 28 8.85 -2.46 6.48
C ILE A 28 7.77 -3.54 6.56
N GLY A 29 6.78 -3.31 7.40
CA GLY A 29 5.66 -4.24 7.59
C GLY A 29 4.46 -3.87 6.75
N THR A 30 3.41 -4.68 6.87
CA THR A 30 2.16 -4.42 6.14
C THR A 30 1.55 -3.09 6.54
N GLU A 31 1.67 -2.70 7.81
CA GLU A 31 1.16 -1.42 8.30
C GLU A 31 1.84 -0.24 7.61
N HIS A 32 3.13 -0.35 7.33
CA HIS A 32 3.86 0.71 6.65
C HIS A 32 3.44 0.81 5.19
N ILE A 33 3.18 -0.33 4.55
CA ILE A 33 2.67 -0.34 3.18
C ILE A 33 1.30 0.33 3.13
N LEU A 34 0.43 0.04 4.09
CA LEU A 34 -0.88 0.68 4.17
C LEU A 34 -0.74 2.20 4.31
N MET A 35 0.15 2.65 5.20
CA MET A 35 0.42 4.09 5.34
C MET A 35 0.99 4.68 4.05
N GLY A 36 1.85 3.94 3.37
CA GLY A 36 2.39 4.38 2.09
C GLY A 36 1.31 4.57 1.03
N LEU A 37 0.33 3.67 0.99
CA LEU A 37 -0.80 3.81 0.05
C LEU A 37 -1.57 5.12 0.28
N VAL A 38 -1.85 5.43 1.54
CA VAL A 38 -2.59 6.65 1.87
C VAL A 38 -1.72 7.88 1.65
N ALA A 39 -0.44 7.82 2.03
CA ALA A 39 0.48 8.94 1.89
C ALA A 39 0.71 9.31 0.42
N GLU A 40 0.69 8.35 -0.47
CA GLU A 40 0.84 8.61 -1.89
C GLU A 40 -0.30 9.50 -2.40
N GLY A 41 -1.50 9.23 -1.97
CA GLY A 41 -2.61 10.18 -2.04
C GLY A 41 -3.41 10.22 -3.34
N ASP A 42 -2.88 9.78 -4.46
CA ASP A 42 -3.51 10.01 -5.77
C ASP A 42 -3.94 8.73 -6.48
N GLY A 43 -3.41 7.59 -6.09
CA GLY A 43 -3.74 6.32 -6.73
C GLY A 43 -5.14 5.84 -6.38
N VAL A 44 -5.57 4.79 -7.08
CA VAL A 44 -6.89 4.19 -6.83
C VAL A 44 -7.02 3.77 -5.37
N ALA A 45 -5.97 3.14 -4.81
CA ALA A 45 -6.01 2.68 -3.43
C ALA A 45 -6.19 3.85 -2.46
N ALA A 46 -5.42 4.93 -2.65
CA ALA A 46 -5.52 6.10 -1.77
C ALA A 46 -6.92 6.68 -1.81
N ARG A 47 -7.50 6.81 -3.00
CA ARG A 47 -8.83 7.40 -3.15
C ARG A 47 -9.90 6.55 -2.46
N ILE A 48 -9.80 5.23 -2.60
CA ILE A 48 -10.76 4.32 -1.97
C ILE A 48 -10.63 4.38 -0.45
N LEU A 49 -9.41 4.34 0.06
CA LEU A 49 -9.19 4.41 1.51
C LEU A 49 -9.66 5.74 2.08
N GLN A 50 -9.38 6.84 1.39
CA GLN A 50 -9.84 8.17 1.80
C GLN A 50 -11.36 8.24 1.83
N SER A 51 -12.02 7.68 0.81
CA SER A 51 -13.48 7.63 0.75
C SER A 51 -14.08 6.82 1.91
N SER A 52 -13.30 5.90 2.44
CA SER A 52 -13.72 5.08 3.58
C SER A 52 -13.39 5.72 4.92
N GLY A 53 -12.88 6.95 4.90
CA GLY A 53 -12.58 7.68 6.13
C GLY A 53 -11.19 7.46 6.69
N ILE A 54 -10.33 6.78 5.97
CA ILE A 54 -8.95 6.51 6.42
C ILE A 54 -8.08 7.72 6.12
N THR A 55 -7.37 8.21 7.12
CA THR A 55 -6.39 9.28 6.96
C THR A 55 -5.02 8.79 7.40
N LEU A 56 -3.98 9.42 6.89
CA LEU A 56 -2.62 9.06 7.28
C LEU A 56 -2.40 9.27 8.78
N GLU A 57 -2.91 10.38 9.30
CA GLU A 57 -2.77 10.70 10.72
C GLU A 57 -3.45 9.64 11.58
N GLY A 58 -4.66 9.26 11.21
CA GLY A 58 -5.39 8.22 11.94
C GLY A 58 -4.68 6.87 11.89
N LEU A 59 -4.11 6.55 10.73
CA LEU A 59 -3.33 5.32 10.60
C LEU A 59 -2.08 5.35 11.47
N ARG A 60 -1.38 6.48 11.49
CA ARG A 60 -0.18 6.61 12.33
C ARG A 60 -0.52 6.35 13.79
N ASP A 61 -1.61 6.95 14.26
CA ASP A 61 -2.05 6.76 15.64
C ASP A 61 -2.45 5.31 15.91
N ALA A 62 -3.20 4.70 15.01
CA ALA A 62 -3.65 3.32 15.17
C ALA A 62 -2.48 2.35 15.18
N VAL A 63 -1.53 2.53 14.27
CA VAL A 63 -0.35 1.67 14.20
C VAL A 63 0.48 1.83 15.47
N GLU A 64 0.65 3.06 15.95
CA GLU A 64 1.39 3.28 17.19
C GLU A 64 0.74 2.56 18.37
N GLN A 65 -0.59 2.56 18.43
CA GLN A 65 -1.30 1.85 19.47
C GLN A 65 -1.17 0.34 19.37
N PHE A 66 -1.15 -0.18 18.13
CA PHE A 66 -1.07 -1.62 17.90
C PHE A 66 0.31 -2.20 18.17
N VAL A 67 1.35 -1.53 17.67
CA VAL A 67 2.70 -2.09 17.70
C VAL A 67 3.71 -1.21 18.43
N GLY A 68 3.32 0.00 18.77
CA GLY A 68 4.20 0.94 19.45
C GLY A 68 5.28 1.49 18.55
N ARG A 69 6.11 2.34 19.12
CA ARG A 69 7.28 2.88 18.43
C ARG A 69 8.46 1.97 18.71
N GLY A 70 9.36 1.87 17.72
CA GLY A 70 10.57 1.10 17.88
C GLY A 70 11.70 1.92 18.46
N ASP A 71 12.80 1.23 18.77
CA ASP A 71 14.01 1.83 19.34
C ASP A 71 15.02 2.20 18.27
N GLN A 72 14.75 1.89 17.04
CA GLN A 72 15.68 2.15 15.97
C GLN A 72 15.93 3.64 15.88
N LYS A 73 17.11 4.04 16.30
CA LYS A 73 17.50 5.43 16.18
C LYS A 73 17.95 5.63 14.76
N SER A 74 17.17 6.40 14.08
CA SER A 74 17.25 6.56 12.66
C SER A 74 18.62 6.96 12.18
N LYS A 75 19.31 6.01 11.63
CA LYS A 75 20.19 6.31 10.52
C LYS A 75 19.39 6.00 9.29
N PRO A 76 19.53 6.79 8.23
CA PRO A 76 18.87 6.45 6.97
C PRO A 76 19.54 5.18 6.44
N VAL A 77 18.95 4.05 6.77
CA VAL A 77 19.39 2.74 6.29
C VAL A 77 18.26 2.14 5.50
N ASP A 78 18.60 1.27 4.57
CA ASP A 78 17.60 0.54 3.82
C ASP A 78 17.02 -0.53 4.73
N LEU A 79 15.73 -0.40 5.03
CA LEU A 79 15.05 -1.39 5.83
C LEU A 79 14.54 -2.52 4.94
N PRO A 80 14.68 -3.77 5.38
CA PRO A 80 14.10 -4.87 4.62
C PRO A 80 12.60 -4.96 4.81
N LEU A 81 11.95 -5.61 3.86
CA LEU A 81 10.54 -5.94 3.99
C LEU A 81 10.37 -7.09 4.97
N SER A 82 9.34 -7.02 5.80
CA SER A 82 8.98 -8.13 6.67
C SER A 82 8.50 -9.31 5.80
N PRO A 83 8.49 -10.54 6.34
CA PRO A 83 7.94 -11.67 5.59
C PRO A 83 6.51 -11.46 5.12
N ARG A 84 5.65 -10.87 5.96
CA ARG A 84 4.27 -10.59 5.56
C ARG A 84 4.19 -9.51 4.50
N ALA A 85 5.06 -8.49 4.58
CA ALA A 85 5.10 -7.45 3.56
C ALA A 85 5.53 -8.04 2.21
N LYS A 86 6.50 -8.95 2.21
CA LYS A 86 6.88 -9.64 0.98
C LYS A 86 5.71 -10.42 0.41
N LYS A 87 4.97 -11.10 1.28
CA LYS A 87 3.80 -11.84 0.85
C LYS A 87 2.74 -10.93 0.24
N VAL A 88 2.54 -9.75 0.82
CA VAL A 88 1.62 -8.77 0.25
C VAL A 88 2.00 -8.43 -1.18
N LEU A 89 3.29 -8.18 -1.43
CA LEU A 89 3.73 -7.83 -2.78
C LEU A 89 3.61 -9.01 -3.75
N ASP A 90 3.88 -10.22 -3.28
CA ASP A 90 3.65 -11.41 -4.10
C ASP A 90 2.17 -11.56 -4.44
N LEU A 91 1.30 -11.33 -3.47
CA LEU A 91 -0.14 -11.38 -3.70
C LEU A 91 -0.60 -10.26 -4.63
N ALA A 92 0.01 -9.08 -4.52
CA ALA A 92 -0.29 -7.97 -5.44
C ALA A 92 0.01 -8.37 -6.88
N MET A 93 1.14 -9.02 -7.11
CA MET A 93 1.49 -9.50 -8.45
C MET A 93 0.48 -10.54 -8.95
N ARG A 94 0.03 -11.40 -8.05
CA ARG A 94 -0.98 -12.40 -8.40
C ARG A 94 -2.32 -11.75 -8.74
N GLU A 95 -2.73 -10.74 -7.96
CA GLU A 95 -3.96 -10.02 -8.23
C GLU A 95 -3.92 -9.35 -9.59
N ALA A 96 -2.80 -8.72 -9.94
CA ALA A 96 -2.64 -8.09 -11.24
C ALA A 96 -2.77 -9.11 -12.36
N LYS A 97 -2.13 -10.27 -12.19
CA LYS A 97 -2.19 -11.33 -13.18
C LYS A 97 -3.60 -11.85 -13.35
N GLU A 98 -4.32 -12.04 -12.25
CA GLU A 98 -5.71 -12.49 -12.29
C GLU A 98 -6.63 -11.47 -12.95
N MET A 99 -6.28 -10.21 -12.87
CA MET A 99 -7.02 -9.14 -13.55
C MET A 99 -6.53 -8.93 -14.99
N SER A 100 -5.64 -9.77 -15.46
CA SER A 100 -5.15 -9.79 -16.84
C SER A 100 -4.41 -8.51 -17.22
N VAL A 101 -3.69 -7.91 -16.27
CA VAL A 101 -2.85 -6.75 -16.58
C VAL A 101 -1.39 -7.11 -16.30
N ASN A 102 -0.49 -6.39 -16.96
CA ASN A 102 0.95 -6.66 -16.86
C ASN A 102 1.69 -5.62 -16.03
N TYR A 103 0.98 -4.92 -15.18
CA TYR A 103 1.56 -3.95 -14.26
C TYR A 103 0.96 -4.15 -12.86
N VAL A 104 1.71 -3.74 -11.83
CA VAL A 104 1.22 -3.76 -10.46
C VAL A 104 0.99 -2.33 -10.03
N GLY A 105 -0.27 -1.95 -9.92
CA GLY A 105 -0.68 -0.62 -9.47
C GLY A 105 -0.98 -0.60 -7.99
N THR A 106 -1.31 0.58 -7.47
CA THR A 106 -1.64 0.72 -6.05
C THR A 106 -2.86 -0.11 -5.69
N GLU A 107 -3.81 -0.26 -6.63
CA GLU A 107 -4.98 -1.09 -6.43
C GLU A 107 -4.62 -2.55 -6.16
N HIS A 108 -3.60 -3.05 -6.82
CA HIS A 108 -3.15 -4.43 -6.62
C HIS A 108 -2.45 -4.59 -5.27
N ILE A 109 -1.71 -3.58 -4.84
CA ILE A 109 -1.09 -3.60 -3.51
C ILE A 109 -2.17 -3.64 -2.44
N LEU A 110 -3.22 -2.84 -2.59
CA LEU A 110 -4.33 -2.84 -1.64
C LEU A 110 -5.01 -4.21 -1.60
N LEU A 111 -5.26 -4.82 -2.76
CA LEU A 111 -5.82 -6.16 -2.81
C LEU A 111 -4.90 -7.18 -2.16
N GLY A 112 -3.58 -7.02 -2.33
CA GLY A 112 -2.61 -7.88 -1.67
C GLY A 112 -2.67 -7.79 -0.16
N LEU A 113 -2.82 -6.57 0.37
CA LEU A 113 -2.99 -6.37 1.81
C LEU A 113 -4.25 -7.06 2.32
N ILE A 114 -5.34 -6.95 1.60
CA ILE A 114 -6.59 -7.59 1.96
C ILE A 114 -6.47 -9.10 1.90
N SER A 115 -5.84 -9.62 0.86
CA SER A 115 -5.67 -11.06 0.67
C SER A 115 -4.77 -11.69 1.71
N GLU A 116 -3.72 -10.99 2.13
CA GLU A 116 -2.83 -11.46 3.18
C GLU A 116 -3.60 -11.59 4.50
N GLY A 117 -4.36 -10.57 4.85
CA GLY A 117 -5.42 -10.63 5.86
C GLY A 117 -5.01 -10.84 7.32
N GLU A 118 -3.74 -11.03 7.64
CA GLU A 118 -3.31 -11.37 8.99
C GLU A 118 -2.31 -10.39 9.61
N GLY A 119 -1.73 -9.52 8.80
CA GLY A 119 -0.75 -8.57 9.29
C GLY A 119 -1.38 -7.43 10.06
N VAL A 120 -0.53 -6.53 10.55
CA VAL A 120 -0.98 -5.36 11.30
C VAL A 120 -1.92 -4.49 10.46
N ALA A 121 -1.66 -4.37 9.15
CA ALA A 121 -2.56 -3.61 8.28
C ALA A 121 -3.99 -4.14 8.35
N ALA A 122 -4.16 -5.45 8.25
CA ALA A 122 -5.49 -6.05 8.32
C ALA A 122 -6.14 -5.80 9.68
N GLN A 123 -5.36 -5.91 10.75
CA GLN A 123 -5.88 -5.67 12.10
C GLN A 123 -6.32 -4.23 12.27
N VAL A 124 -5.54 -3.28 11.75
CA VAL A 124 -5.88 -1.86 11.83
C VAL A 124 -7.15 -1.55 11.03
N LEU A 125 -7.27 -2.11 9.82
CA LEU A 125 -8.46 -1.90 9.01
C LEU A 125 -9.70 -2.48 9.70
N ASN A 126 -9.59 -3.68 10.26
CA ASN A 126 -10.69 -4.29 11.00
C ASN A 126 -11.08 -3.46 12.21
N ALA A 127 -10.10 -2.97 12.96
CA ALA A 127 -10.36 -2.16 14.15
C ALA A 127 -11.03 -0.83 13.77
N ALA A 128 -10.75 -0.32 12.58
CA ALA A 128 -11.40 0.89 12.07
C ALA A 128 -12.82 0.64 11.58
N GLY A 129 -13.28 -0.61 11.61
CA GLY A 129 -14.63 -0.95 11.20
C GLY A 129 -14.83 -1.09 9.70
N LEU A 130 -13.74 -1.22 8.94
CA LEU A 130 -13.85 -1.33 7.49
C LEU A 130 -14.21 -2.76 7.08
N ASP A 131 -15.11 -2.84 6.13
CA ASP A 131 -15.48 -4.10 5.50
C ASP A 131 -14.52 -4.32 4.33
N VAL A 132 -13.56 -5.23 4.50
CA VAL A 132 -12.54 -5.45 3.48
C VAL A 132 -13.12 -6.01 2.19
N GLU A 133 -14.22 -6.76 2.26
CA GLU A 133 -14.86 -7.26 1.04
C GLU A 133 -15.50 -6.12 0.26
N LYS A 134 -16.04 -5.14 0.95
CA LYS A 134 -16.57 -3.95 0.30
C LYS A 134 -15.45 -3.17 -0.39
N ILE A 135 -14.30 -3.03 0.27
CA ILE A 135 -13.14 -2.38 -0.32
C ILE A 135 -12.69 -3.13 -1.58
N ARG A 136 -12.63 -4.45 -1.51
CA ARG A 136 -12.29 -5.25 -2.68
C ARG A 136 -13.24 -4.97 -3.84
N GLY A 137 -14.54 -4.95 -3.56
CA GLY A 137 -15.54 -4.63 -4.56
C GLY A 137 -15.35 -3.24 -5.16
N GLU A 138 -14.99 -2.27 -4.34
CA GLU A 138 -14.74 -0.91 -4.81
C GLU A 138 -13.52 -0.83 -5.71
N VAL A 139 -12.47 -1.59 -5.39
CA VAL A 139 -11.29 -1.66 -6.25
C VAL A 139 -11.66 -2.24 -7.61
N ILE A 140 -12.39 -3.35 -7.61
CA ILE A 140 -12.78 -4.00 -8.86
C ILE A 140 -13.66 -3.07 -9.69
N ALA A 141 -14.59 -2.38 -9.05
CA ALA A 141 -15.46 -1.44 -9.75
C ALA A 141 -14.67 -0.28 -10.37
N ALA A 142 -13.70 0.25 -9.64
CA ALA A 142 -12.88 1.36 -10.13
C ALA A 142 -12.04 0.92 -11.33
N VAL A 143 -11.43 -0.25 -11.26
CA VAL A 143 -10.61 -0.77 -12.36
C VAL A 143 -11.48 -1.06 -13.57
N SER A 144 -12.68 -1.62 -13.36
CA SER A 144 -13.62 -1.88 -14.46
C SER A 144 -14.08 -0.60 -15.15
N ALA A 145 -14.07 0.52 -14.42
CA ALA A 145 -14.43 1.83 -14.97
C ALA A 145 -13.24 2.53 -15.65
N GLY A 146 -12.10 1.83 -15.80
CA GLY A 146 -10.94 2.38 -16.47
C GLY A 146 -9.94 3.07 -15.57
N GLU A 147 -10.19 3.13 -14.26
CA GLU A 147 -9.20 3.66 -13.32
C GLU A 147 -8.10 2.63 -13.12
N GLY A 148 -6.95 3.06 -12.63
CA GLY A 148 -5.87 2.14 -12.38
C GLY A 148 -5.15 1.66 -13.63
N SER A 149 -5.38 2.31 -14.78
CA SER A 149 -4.64 1.98 -15.99
C SER A 149 -3.17 2.38 -15.82
N PRO A 150 -2.26 1.81 -16.62
CA PRO A 150 -0.86 2.22 -16.54
C PRO A 150 -0.67 3.72 -16.70
N ALA A 151 -1.48 4.36 -17.54
CA ALA A 151 -1.38 5.80 -17.78
C ALA A 151 -1.72 6.60 -16.52
N GLU A 152 -2.70 6.14 -15.74
CA GLU A 152 -3.08 6.82 -14.50
C GLU A 152 -2.12 6.47 -13.37
N SER A 153 -1.72 5.21 -13.28
CA SER A 153 -0.93 4.71 -12.17
C SER A 153 0.56 4.91 -12.33
N ALA A 154 1.00 5.47 -13.44
CA ALA A 154 2.41 5.69 -13.74
C ALA A 154 2.64 7.14 -14.15
N PRO A 155 2.36 8.12 -13.24
CA PRO A 155 2.39 9.52 -13.63
C PRO A 155 3.74 9.99 -14.14
N ASP A 156 4.80 9.39 -13.65
CA ASP A 156 6.14 9.81 -14.01
C ASP A 156 6.59 9.30 -15.38
N ALA A 157 5.83 8.40 -15.97
CA ALA A 157 6.13 7.99 -17.33
C ALA A 157 6.13 9.20 -18.27
N ASP A 158 5.22 10.14 -18.02
CA ASP A 158 5.17 11.36 -18.82
C ASP A 158 6.24 12.36 -18.40
N ALA A 159 6.51 12.42 -17.10
CA ALA A 159 7.52 13.33 -16.58
C ALA A 159 8.93 12.90 -16.99
N GLU A 160 9.13 11.61 -17.13
CA GLU A 160 10.40 11.06 -17.61
C GLU A 160 10.45 11.03 -19.12
N GLY A 161 9.33 11.25 -19.72
CA GLY A 161 9.28 11.34 -21.13
C GLY A 161 10.33 12.33 -21.54
N PRO A 162 10.79 12.20 -22.71
CA PRO A 162 11.95 12.92 -23.23
C PRO A 162 11.96 14.37 -22.92
#